data_129ae44fc700f7bb58988c6d3e312eaf
#
_entry.id   129ae44fc700f7bb58988c6d3e312eaf
#
_cell.length_a   1.000
_cell.length_b   1.000
_cell.length_c   1.000
_cell.angle_alpha   90.00
_cell.angle_beta   90.00
_cell.angle_gamma   90.00
#
_symmetry.space_group_name_H-M   'P 1'
#
loop_
_entity.id
_entity.type
_entity.pdbx_description
1 polymer ?
#
loop_
_entity_poly.entity_id
_entity_poly.type
_entity_poly.pdbx_seq_one_letter_code
_entity_poly.pdbx_strand_id
1 'polypeptide(L)'
;MVSEPGKNITLSCELPTKWPVQQITWEKIQPHQIDLLTSCNLSQGKIYASKCQRWVSSDCSPGMTSTFITMPQAVVSDSGLYRCGFSAGTGENETFVRRLTVTDGKMDNQYTLFVAGGTVLSLLFVILMTAVIVISYRRRRRQKRGLFKEHRNKDAQNKATNNYRNPISTNQSSDCAREDIYVNYPAFSHRPKTRI
;
A
#
# COMPACT_ATOMS: atom_id res chain seq x y z
N MET A 1 -10.69 20.35 2.40
CA MET A 1 -11.10 20.51 0.99
C MET A 1 -10.04 19.84 0.12
N VAL A 2 -10.45 19.01 -0.84
CA VAL A 2 -9.54 18.36 -1.80
C VAL A 2 -9.89 18.87 -3.19
N SER A 3 -8.90 19.17 -4.01
CA SER A 3 -9.07 19.65 -5.38
C SER A 3 -8.01 19.09 -6.31
N GLU A 4 -8.30 19.13 -7.60
CA GLU A 4 -7.36 18.77 -8.67
C GLU A 4 -6.51 19.96 -9.09
N PRO A 5 -5.28 19.74 -9.60
CA PRO A 5 -4.44 20.83 -10.09
C PRO A 5 -5.07 21.51 -11.32
N GLY A 6 -4.77 22.79 -11.50
CA GLY A 6 -5.27 23.59 -12.60
C GLY A 6 -6.69 24.14 -12.42
N LYS A 7 -7.41 23.77 -11.37
CA LYS A 7 -8.73 24.34 -11.06
C LYS A 7 -8.62 25.62 -10.24
N ASN A 8 -9.63 26.49 -10.39
CA ASN A 8 -9.78 27.64 -9.51
C ASN A 8 -10.40 27.17 -8.19
N ILE A 9 -9.79 27.52 -7.08
CA ILE A 9 -10.21 27.13 -5.74
C ILE A 9 -10.59 28.37 -4.96
N THR A 10 -11.76 28.36 -4.33
CA THR A 10 -12.22 29.42 -3.44
C THR A 10 -12.32 28.91 -2.02
N LEU A 11 -11.64 29.57 -1.10
CA LEU A 11 -11.77 29.37 0.34
C LEU A 11 -12.62 30.49 0.92
N SER A 12 -13.63 30.15 1.69
CA SER A 12 -14.55 31.12 2.30
C SER A 12 -14.62 30.96 3.80
N CYS A 13 -14.88 32.08 4.47
CA CYS A 13 -15.20 32.15 5.90
C CYS A 13 -16.42 33.05 6.09
N GLU A 14 -17.27 32.67 7.04
CA GLU A 14 -18.38 33.51 7.48
C GLU A 14 -17.90 34.47 8.57
N LEU A 15 -18.35 35.72 8.55
CA LEU A 15 -18.01 36.69 9.56
C LEU A 15 -18.78 36.37 10.87
N PRO A 16 -18.13 36.53 12.03
CA PRO A 16 -18.82 36.43 13.31
C PRO A 16 -19.91 37.52 13.43
N THR A 17 -21.08 37.11 13.90
CA THR A 17 -22.21 38.02 14.11
C THR A 17 -22.26 38.64 15.50
N LYS A 18 -21.39 38.16 16.40
CA LYS A 18 -21.40 38.56 17.83
C LYS A 18 -20.89 39.95 18.10
N TRP A 19 -20.05 40.46 17.21
CA TRP A 19 -19.38 41.78 17.34
C TRP A 19 -19.01 42.34 15.96
N PRO A 20 -18.85 43.68 15.85
CA PRO A 20 -18.52 44.31 14.57
C PRO A 20 -17.07 44.02 14.19
N VAL A 21 -16.89 43.33 13.08
CA VAL A 21 -15.56 43.06 12.52
C VAL A 21 -15.00 44.36 11.89
N GLN A 22 -13.77 44.71 12.24
CA GLN A 22 -13.04 45.85 11.62
C GLN A 22 -11.99 45.40 10.62
N GLN A 23 -11.31 44.30 10.92
CA GLN A 23 -10.27 43.79 10.03
C GLN A 23 -10.44 42.31 9.79
N ILE A 24 -10.18 41.90 8.54
CA ILE A 24 -10.16 40.50 8.09
C ILE A 24 -8.78 40.24 7.56
N THR A 25 -8.20 39.07 7.94
CA THR A 25 -6.91 38.62 7.44
C THR A 25 -7.01 37.22 6.89
N TRP A 26 -6.35 36.98 5.77
CA TRP A 26 -6.11 35.63 5.27
C TRP A 26 -4.62 35.34 5.29
N GLU A 27 -4.27 34.18 5.83
CA GLU A 27 -2.89 33.76 6.02
C GLU A 27 -2.71 32.31 5.60
N LYS A 28 -1.52 31.98 5.08
CA LYS A 28 -1.08 30.59 4.88
C LYS A 28 -0.12 30.21 5.99
N ILE A 29 -0.46 29.15 6.70
CA ILE A 29 0.37 28.61 7.80
C ILE A 29 1.35 27.63 7.18
N GLN A 30 2.64 27.93 7.28
CA GLN A 30 3.73 27.06 6.89
C GLN A 30 4.49 26.56 8.14
N PRO A 31 5.29 25.50 8.07
CA PRO A 31 5.99 24.94 9.25
C PRO A 31 6.90 25.94 9.98
N HIS A 32 7.45 26.92 9.26
CA HIS A 32 8.44 27.87 9.81
C HIS A 32 8.01 29.33 9.75
N GLN A 33 6.91 29.63 9.07
CA GLN A 33 6.44 31.01 8.90
C GLN A 33 4.94 31.07 8.64
N ILE A 34 4.37 32.24 8.87
CA ILE A 34 2.98 32.55 8.50
C ILE A 34 3.03 33.63 7.41
N ASP A 35 2.52 33.30 6.26
CA ASP A 35 2.47 34.21 5.13
C ASP A 35 1.13 34.94 5.12
N LEU A 36 1.15 36.25 5.28
CA LEU A 36 -0.04 37.11 5.11
C LEU A 36 -0.40 37.16 3.62
N LEU A 37 -1.58 36.67 3.26
CA LEU A 37 -2.08 36.67 1.90
C LEU A 37 -2.78 37.99 1.59
N THR A 38 -3.78 38.30 2.39
CA THR A 38 -4.56 39.53 2.27
C THR A 38 -4.96 40.07 3.64
N SER A 39 -5.14 41.35 3.72
CA SER A 39 -5.74 42.03 4.87
C SER A 39 -6.75 43.07 4.36
N CYS A 40 -7.96 43.00 4.87
CA CYS A 40 -9.04 43.94 4.55
C CYS A 40 -9.38 44.74 5.81
N ASN A 41 -9.35 46.05 5.70
CA ASN A 41 -9.87 46.95 6.73
C ASN A 41 -11.27 47.39 6.29
N LEU A 42 -12.31 46.84 6.95
CA LEU A 42 -13.71 47.12 6.61
C LEU A 42 -14.13 48.55 6.85
N SER A 43 -13.55 49.25 7.84
CA SER A 43 -13.89 50.64 8.13
C SER A 43 -13.39 51.59 7.05
N GLN A 44 -12.33 51.21 6.33
CA GLN A 44 -11.72 52.03 5.26
C GLN A 44 -12.04 51.49 3.86
N GLY A 45 -12.60 50.30 3.73
CA GLY A 45 -12.79 49.64 2.46
C GLY A 45 -11.49 49.33 1.72
N LYS A 46 -10.36 49.19 2.44
CA LYS A 46 -9.04 49.00 1.84
C LYS A 46 -8.56 47.59 1.97
N ILE A 47 -8.08 47.05 0.84
CA ILE A 47 -7.44 45.73 0.77
C ILE A 47 -5.93 45.92 0.63
N TYR A 48 -5.19 45.22 1.47
CA TYR A 48 -3.75 45.05 1.33
C TYR A 48 -3.51 43.59 0.89
N ALA A 49 -2.94 43.40 -0.29
CA ALA A 49 -2.56 42.08 -0.79
C ALA A 49 -1.04 41.97 -0.89
N SER A 50 -0.49 40.82 -0.59
CA SER A 50 0.93 40.56 -0.79
C SER A 50 1.28 40.60 -2.28
N LYS A 51 2.31 41.34 -2.66
CA LYS A 51 2.74 41.51 -4.06
C LYS A 51 3.24 40.20 -4.72
N CYS A 52 3.55 39.19 -3.94
CA CYS A 52 4.17 37.94 -4.43
C CYS A 52 3.17 36.80 -4.67
N GLN A 53 1.86 37.04 -4.60
CA GLN A 53 0.89 35.94 -4.60
C GLN A 53 -0.15 36.10 -5.71
N ARG A 54 -0.51 34.95 -6.30
CA ARG A 54 -1.49 34.82 -7.40
C ARG A 54 -2.95 34.80 -6.91
N TRP A 55 -3.21 35.33 -5.71
CA TRP A 55 -4.52 35.27 -5.08
C TRP A 55 -5.40 36.43 -5.43
N VAL A 56 -6.67 36.15 -5.65
CA VAL A 56 -7.71 37.14 -5.75
C VAL A 56 -8.49 37.16 -4.45
N SER A 57 -8.50 38.32 -3.78
CA SER A 57 -9.29 38.51 -2.56
C SER A 57 -10.72 38.85 -2.89
N SER A 58 -11.61 38.56 -1.94
CA SER A 58 -12.98 39.11 -1.94
C SER A 58 -12.98 40.61 -1.85
N ASP A 59 -14.11 41.19 -2.20
CA ASP A 59 -14.38 42.60 -1.90
C ASP A 59 -14.21 42.88 -0.40
N CYS A 60 -13.82 44.10 -0.10
CA CYS A 60 -13.64 44.62 1.23
C CYS A 60 -14.70 45.71 1.46
N SER A 61 -15.96 45.30 1.55
CA SER A 61 -17.09 46.23 1.64
C SER A 61 -17.73 46.16 3.02
N PRO A 62 -18.15 47.31 3.58
CA PRO A 62 -18.94 47.30 4.82
C PRO A 62 -20.25 46.50 4.62
N GLY A 63 -20.61 45.69 5.64
CA GLY A 63 -21.84 44.92 5.61
C GLY A 63 -21.74 43.55 4.94
N MET A 64 -20.56 43.13 4.51
CA MET A 64 -20.34 41.75 4.05
C MET A 64 -20.58 40.72 5.18
N THR A 65 -21.16 39.59 4.82
CA THR A 65 -21.43 38.45 5.77
C THR A 65 -20.41 37.34 5.65
N SER A 66 -19.63 37.34 4.56
CA SER A 66 -18.61 36.32 4.31
C SER A 66 -17.43 36.95 3.56
N THR A 67 -16.28 36.35 3.74
CA THR A 67 -15.06 36.68 3.02
C THR A 67 -14.51 35.48 2.28
N PHE A 68 -13.81 35.67 1.17
CA PHE A 68 -13.20 34.57 0.44
C PHE A 68 -11.86 34.99 -0.19
N ILE A 69 -11.05 34.00 -0.48
CA ILE A 69 -9.88 34.11 -1.36
C ILE A 69 -10.00 33.07 -2.46
N THR A 70 -9.66 33.45 -3.69
CA THR A 70 -9.67 32.58 -4.86
C THR A 70 -8.25 32.39 -5.37
N MET A 71 -7.91 31.13 -5.58
CA MET A 71 -6.65 30.68 -6.17
C MET A 71 -6.90 30.26 -7.61
N PRO A 72 -6.45 31.01 -8.59
CA PRO A 72 -6.55 30.60 -9.98
C PRO A 72 -5.52 29.49 -10.27
N GLN A 73 -5.93 28.47 -11.01
CA GLN A 73 -5.06 27.39 -11.47
C GLN A 73 -4.19 26.80 -10.35
N ALA A 74 -4.83 26.32 -9.30
CA ALA A 74 -4.14 25.78 -8.13
C ALA A 74 -3.14 24.69 -8.48
N VAL A 75 -2.01 24.69 -7.81
CA VAL A 75 -0.92 23.72 -7.96
C VAL A 75 -0.69 22.98 -6.64
N VAL A 76 0.00 21.85 -6.67
CA VAL A 76 0.25 21.01 -5.49
C VAL A 76 0.90 21.78 -4.33
N SER A 77 1.78 22.76 -4.64
CA SER A 77 2.42 23.63 -3.65
C SER A 77 1.45 24.60 -2.95
N ASP A 78 0.24 24.75 -3.48
CA ASP A 78 -0.81 25.53 -2.82
C ASP A 78 -1.46 24.75 -1.68
N SER A 79 -1.23 23.44 -1.58
CA SER A 79 -1.66 22.64 -0.44
C SER A 79 -1.12 23.21 0.87
N GLY A 80 -1.94 23.18 1.91
CA GLY A 80 -1.55 23.69 3.23
C GLY A 80 -2.72 24.05 4.11
N LEU A 81 -2.39 24.72 5.22
CA LEU A 81 -3.36 25.27 6.16
C LEU A 81 -3.52 26.78 5.89
N TYR A 82 -4.77 27.20 5.79
CA TYR A 82 -5.14 28.58 5.57
C TYR A 82 -5.95 29.07 6.77
N ARG A 83 -5.59 30.23 7.29
CA ARG A 83 -6.25 30.86 8.41
C ARG A 83 -6.98 32.11 7.96
N CYS A 84 -8.26 32.17 8.27
CA CYS A 84 -9.08 33.36 8.17
C CYS A 84 -9.21 33.96 9.56
N GLY A 85 -8.75 35.17 9.76
CA GLY A 85 -8.78 35.88 11.03
C GLY A 85 -9.68 37.12 10.96
N PHE A 86 -10.42 37.34 12.02
CA PHE A 86 -11.30 38.48 12.24
C PHE A 86 -10.87 39.21 13.51
N SER A 87 -10.83 40.55 13.44
CA SER A 87 -10.59 41.38 14.64
C SER A 87 -11.58 42.55 14.71
N ALA A 88 -11.99 42.82 15.95
CA ALA A 88 -12.77 44.00 16.28
C ALA A 88 -11.86 45.12 16.84
N GLY A 89 -12.35 46.33 16.82
CA GLY A 89 -11.67 47.46 17.49
C GLY A 89 -11.67 47.39 19.01
N THR A 90 -12.53 46.57 19.57
CA THR A 90 -12.66 46.29 21.01
C THR A 90 -11.63 45.24 21.51
N GLY A 91 -10.88 44.60 20.60
CA GLY A 91 -9.85 43.60 20.92
C GLY A 91 -10.30 42.16 20.78
N GLU A 92 -11.57 41.88 20.47
CA GLU A 92 -12.03 40.54 20.17
C GLU A 92 -11.41 40.02 18.88
N ASN A 93 -11.01 38.76 18.90
CA ASN A 93 -10.43 38.09 17.75
C ASN A 93 -11.06 36.69 17.62
N GLU A 94 -11.34 36.29 16.38
CA GLU A 94 -11.78 34.94 16.05
C GLU A 94 -11.05 34.46 14.80
N THR A 95 -10.69 33.16 14.78
CA THR A 95 -9.93 32.61 13.67
C THR A 95 -10.50 31.26 13.26
N PHE A 96 -10.55 31.01 11.96
CA PHE A 96 -10.96 29.73 11.37
C PHE A 96 -9.83 29.18 10.50
N VAL A 97 -9.53 27.89 10.65
CA VAL A 97 -8.50 27.23 9.87
C VAL A 97 -9.14 26.28 8.87
N ARG A 98 -8.71 26.37 7.61
CA ARG A 98 -9.14 25.51 6.51
C ARG A 98 -7.94 24.76 5.95
N ARG A 99 -8.09 23.46 5.76
CA ARG A 99 -7.08 22.63 5.10
C ARG A 99 -7.41 22.49 3.63
N LEU A 100 -6.46 22.87 2.77
CA LEU A 100 -6.51 22.64 1.33
C LEU A 100 -5.52 21.52 0.99
N THR A 101 -5.96 20.56 0.18
CA THR A 101 -5.12 19.54 -0.42
C THR A 101 -5.36 19.57 -1.94
N VAL A 102 -4.35 19.94 -2.69
CA VAL A 102 -4.34 19.83 -4.15
C VAL A 102 -3.64 18.54 -4.48
N THR A 103 -4.39 17.57 -5.02
CA THR A 103 -3.84 16.26 -5.40
C THR A 103 -3.01 16.42 -6.67
N ASP A 104 -1.89 15.72 -6.74
CA ASP A 104 -1.12 15.60 -7.98
C ASP A 104 -1.97 14.74 -8.91
N GLY A 105 -2.71 15.27 -9.84
CA GLY A 105 -3.69 14.57 -10.70
C GLY A 105 -3.20 13.26 -11.39
N LYS A 106 -2.00 12.85 -11.10
CA LYS A 106 -1.52 11.49 -11.22
C LYS A 106 -2.16 10.64 -10.12
N MET A 107 -3.41 10.22 -10.32
CA MET A 107 -3.82 8.94 -9.70
C MET A 107 -2.68 7.98 -9.99
N ASP A 108 -2.10 7.42 -8.93
CA ASP A 108 -1.06 6.39 -9.03
C ASP A 108 -1.59 5.16 -9.79
N ASN A 109 -1.70 5.30 -11.13
CA ASN A 109 -1.88 4.16 -12.04
C ASN A 109 -0.73 3.16 -11.92
N GLN A 110 0.35 3.58 -11.26
CA GLN A 110 1.49 2.72 -11.00
C GLN A 110 1.12 1.59 -10.04
N TYR A 111 0.30 1.85 -9.01
CA TYR A 111 -0.19 0.82 -8.09
C TYR A 111 -1.11 -0.19 -8.78
N THR A 112 -2.00 0.27 -9.66
CA THR A 112 -2.89 -0.62 -10.43
C THR A 112 -2.10 -1.48 -11.42
N LEU A 113 -1.04 -0.96 -12.04
CA LEU A 113 -0.15 -1.74 -12.90
C LEU A 113 0.64 -2.80 -12.12
N PHE A 114 1.15 -2.48 -10.93
CA PHE A 114 1.87 -3.46 -10.09
C PHE A 114 0.94 -4.55 -9.54
N VAL A 115 -0.27 -4.20 -9.12
CA VAL A 115 -1.24 -5.19 -8.62
C VAL A 115 -1.73 -6.09 -9.75
N ALA A 116 -2.08 -5.53 -10.91
CA ALA A 116 -2.52 -6.31 -12.06
C ALA A 116 -1.39 -7.19 -12.64
N GLY A 117 -0.17 -6.65 -12.76
CA GLY A 117 1.00 -7.40 -13.25
C GLY A 117 1.45 -8.50 -12.31
N GLY A 118 1.46 -8.25 -11.00
CA GLY A 118 1.84 -9.21 -9.97
C GLY A 118 0.91 -10.42 -9.91
N THR A 119 -0.39 -10.22 -10.06
CA THR A 119 -1.38 -11.31 -10.06
C THR A 119 -1.24 -12.22 -11.28
N VAL A 120 -1.02 -11.67 -12.47
CA VAL A 120 -0.82 -12.46 -13.69
C VAL A 120 0.45 -13.31 -13.60
N LEU A 121 1.56 -12.73 -13.13
CA LEU A 121 2.83 -13.47 -12.98
C LEU A 121 2.71 -14.59 -11.95
N SER A 122 2.01 -14.38 -10.83
CA SER A 122 1.81 -15.41 -9.81
C SER A 122 0.96 -16.57 -10.32
N LEU A 123 -0.10 -16.30 -11.09
CA LEU A 123 -0.92 -17.34 -11.71
C LEU A 123 -0.13 -18.17 -12.73
N LEU A 124 0.68 -17.53 -13.59
CA LEU A 124 1.54 -18.24 -14.54
C LEU A 124 2.55 -19.13 -13.80
N PHE A 125 3.13 -18.67 -12.69
CA PHE A 125 4.05 -19.46 -11.91
C PHE A 125 3.37 -20.70 -11.30
N VAL A 126 2.15 -20.58 -10.77
CA VAL A 126 1.38 -21.71 -10.25
C VAL A 126 1.07 -22.71 -11.35
N ILE A 127 0.68 -22.25 -12.54
CA ILE A 127 0.41 -23.14 -13.69
C ILE A 127 1.67 -23.92 -14.11
N LEU A 128 2.82 -23.24 -14.18
CA LEU A 128 4.10 -23.88 -14.51
C LEU A 128 4.48 -24.93 -13.47
N MET A 129 4.38 -24.62 -12.19
CA MET A 129 4.70 -25.54 -11.11
C MET A 129 3.78 -26.77 -11.13
N THR A 130 2.48 -26.59 -11.34
CA THR A 130 1.55 -27.72 -11.46
C THR A 130 1.84 -28.58 -12.68
N ALA A 131 2.19 -27.99 -13.82
CA ALA A 131 2.59 -28.73 -15.02
C ALA A 131 3.85 -29.57 -14.77
N VAL A 132 4.88 -29.01 -14.13
CA VAL A 132 6.11 -29.74 -13.76
C VAL A 132 5.81 -30.91 -12.83
N ILE A 133 4.96 -30.70 -11.83
CA ILE A 133 4.57 -31.75 -10.89
C ILE A 133 3.83 -32.90 -11.62
N VAL A 134 2.87 -32.55 -12.49
CA VAL A 134 2.11 -33.54 -13.26
C VAL A 134 3.02 -34.33 -14.21
N ILE A 135 3.93 -33.67 -14.91
CA ILE A 135 4.90 -34.32 -15.80
C ILE A 135 5.82 -35.26 -15.01
N SER A 136 6.35 -34.79 -13.88
CA SER A 136 7.21 -35.60 -13.00
C SER A 136 6.48 -36.81 -12.44
N TYR A 137 5.22 -36.63 -12.05
CA TYR A 137 4.38 -37.72 -11.57
C TYR A 137 4.07 -38.74 -12.67
N ARG A 138 3.77 -38.28 -13.88
CA ARG A 138 3.56 -39.15 -15.05
C ARG A 138 4.83 -39.91 -15.44
N ARG A 139 6.01 -39.28 -15.38
CA ARG A 139 7.30 -39.93 -15.64
C ARG A 139 7.59 -41.03 -14.61
N ARG A 140 7.38 -40.74 -13.31
CA ARG A 140 7.55 -41.73 -12.22
C ARG A 140 6.59 -42.92 -12.38
N ARG A 141 5.33 -42.70 -12.77
CA ARG A 141 4.37 -43.79 -13.05
C ARG A 141 4.79 -44.64 -14.25
N ARG A 142 5.35 -44.04 -15.30
CA ARG A 142 5.83 -44.76 -16.48
C ARG A 142 7.03 -45.65 -16.11
N GLN A 143 7.96 -45.15 -15.31
CA GLN A 143 9.10 -45.96 -14.84
C GLN A 143 8.67 -47.16 -13.99
N LYS A 144 7.70 -46.98 -13.10
CA LYS A 144 7.17 -48.10 -12.29
C LYS A 144 6.48 -49.16 -13.18
N ARG A 145 5.80 -48.76 -14.23
CA ARG A 145 5.18 -49.71 -15.18
C ARG A 145 6.21 -50.44 -16.04
N GLY A 146 7.33 -49.78 -16.37
CA GLY A 146 8.45 -50.43 -17.08
C GLY A 146 9.10 -51.52 -16.24
N LEU A 147 9.41 -51.21 -14.99
CA LEU A 147 9.99 -52.20 -14.04
C LEU A 147 9.08 -53.42 -13.81
N PHE A 148 7.76 -53.21 -13.74
CA PHE A 148 6.80 -54.29 -13.58
C PHE A 148 6.71 -55.22 -14.82
N LYS A 149 6.87 -54.66 -16.03
CA LYS A 149 6.90 -55.44 -17.26
C LYS A 149 8.20 -56.24 -17.39
N GLU A 150 9.32 -55.70 -16.97
CA GLU A 150 10.61 -56.39 -17.00
C GLU A 150 10.68 -57.55 -16.00
N HIS A 151 10.12 -57.37 -14.76
CA HIS A 151 10.00 -58.47 -13.81
C HIS A 151 9.10 -59.60 -14.32
N ARG A 152 7.97 -59.23 -14.96
CA ARG A 152 7.04 -60.21 -15.52
C ARG A 152 7.65 -61.05 -16.65
N ASN A 153 8.51 -60.42 -17.48
CA ASN A 153 9.22 -61.13 -18.55
C ASN A 153 10.32 -62.03 -18.01
N LYS A 154 11.00 -61.63 -16.93
CA LYS A 154 12.02 -62.49 -16.27
C LYS A 154 11.39 -63.68 -15.59
N ASP A 155 10.22 -63.55 -14.98
CA ASP A 155 9.49 -64.65 -14.36
C ASP A 155 8.94 -65.62 -15.39
N ALA A 156 8.50 -65.12 -16.59
CA ALA A 156 8.05 -65.99 -17.68
C ALA A 156 9.21 -66.77 -18.31
N GLN A 157 10.39 -66.17 -18.39
CA GLN A 157 11.59 -66.79 -18.94
C GLN A 157 12.19 -67.84 -17.98
N ASN A 158 12.14 -67.57 -16.64
CA ASN A 158 12.55 -68.54 -15.63
C ASN A 158 11.58 -69.73 -15.51
N LYS A 159 10.29 -69.55 -15.84
CA LYS A 159 9.33 -70.65 -15.84
C LYS A 159 9.51 -71.60 -17.05
N ALA A 160 10.04 -71.08 -18.15
CA ALA A 160 10.30 -71.90 -19.35
C ALA A 160 11.60 -72.71 -19.25
N THR A 161 12.55 -72.29 -18.37
CA THR A 161 13.86 -72.99 -18.21
C THR A 161 13.87 -74.03 -17.08
N ASN A 162 12.87 -74.01 -16.19
CA ASN A 162 12.86 -74.89 -15.03
C ASN A 162 12.09 -76.25 -15.21
N ASN A 163 11.83 -76.65 -16.46
CA ASN A 163 11.16 -77.90 -16.73
C ASN A 163 12.15 -79.05 -17.00
N TYR A 164 13.42 -78.93 -16.71
CA TYR A 164 14.40 -80.01 -16.76
C TYR A 164 15.35 -79.97 -15.56
N ARG A 165 15.19 -80.92 -14.64
CA ARG A 165 16.04 -81.44 -13.58
C ARG A 165 15.57 -81.16 -12.13
N ASN A 166 15.04 -82.21 -11.55
CA ASN A 166 15.11 -82.54 -10.13
C ASN A 166 16.40 -83.39 -9.84
N PRO A 167 16.77 -83.71 -8.57
CA PRO A 167 16.74 -82.97 -7.30
C PRO A 167 18.14 -82.91 -6.62
N ILE A 168 18.31 -82.28 -5.51
CA ILE A 168 18.97 -82.76 -4.27
C ILE A 168 19.14 -81.58 -3.29
N SER A 169 18.73 -81.90 -2.07
CA SER A 169 18.81 -81.17 -0.80
C SER A 169 20.10 -80.43 -0.51
N THR A 170 20.03 -79.34 0.22
CA THR A 170 20.67 -79.19 1.55
C THR A 170 20.27 -77.91 2.24
N ASN A 171 19.95 -78.02 3.51
CA ASN A 171 19.78 -76.97 4.50
C ASN A 171 20.94 -75.93 4.51
N GLN A 172 20.67 -74.68 4.71
CA GLN A 172 21.36 -73.84 5.73
C GLN A 172 20.65 -72.55 6.01
N SER A 173 20.40 -72.41 7.24
CA SER A 173 20.05 -71.39 8.17
C SER A 173 20.88 -70.11 8.06
N SER A 174 20.26 -69.06 8.65
CA SER A 174 20.87 -67.79 9.17
C SER A 174 20.83 -66.66 8.19
N ASP A 175 20.57 -65.42 8.52
CA ASP A 175 20.44 -64.74 9.82
C ASP A 175 19.74 -63.40 9.57
N CYS A 176 18.95 -63.04 10.53
CA CYS A 176 18.41 -61.68 10.65
C CYS A 176 19.52 -60.68 10.92
N ALA A 177 19.70 -59.73 10.06
CA ALA A 177 20.36 -58.46 10.43
C ALA A 177 19.32 -57.37 10.49
N ARG A 178 19.00 -57.01 11.69
CA ARG A 178 18.14 -55.91 12.09
C ARG A 178 19.03 -54.67 12.14
N GLU A 179 18.91 -53.76 11.17
CA GLU A 179 19.56 -52.46 11.25
C GLU A 179 18.67 -51.49 12.00
N ASP A 180 19.12 -51.07 13.16
CA ASP A 180 18.51 -50.05 14.00
C ASP A 180 18.79 -48.68 13.38
N ILE A 181 17.74 -48.01 12.95
CA ILE A 181 17.81 -46.61 12.49
C ILE A 181 17.79 -45.69 13.71
N TYR A 182 18.95 -45.11 14.05
CA TYR A 182 19.08 -44.04 15.02
C TYR A 182 18.53 -42.73 14.43
N VAL A 183 17.41 -42.24 14.98
CA VAL A 183 16.87 -40.94 14.72
C VAL A 183 17.42 -39.96 15.76
N ASN A 184 18.33 -39.09 15.34
CA ASN A 184 18.82 -37.98 16.15
C ASN A 184 17.79 -36.83 16.18
N TYR A 185 17.16 -36.59 17.33
CA TYR A 185 16.40 -35.36 17.60
C TYR A 185 17.34 -34.31 18.18
N PRO A 186 17.39 -33.05 17.61
CA PRO A 186 18.09 -31.96 18.26
C PRO A 186 17.30 -31.46 19.47
N ALA A 187 17.97 -31.42 20.63
CA ALA A 187 17.45 -30.87 21.87
C ALA A 187 17.26 -29.36 21.78
N PHE A 188 16.05 -28.86 22.02
CA PHE A 188 15.75 -27.45 22.22
C PHE A 188 16.26 -26.98 23.58
N SER A 189 17.26 -26.13 23.57
CA SER A 189 17.77 -25.41 24.75
C SER A 189 16.87 -24.25 25.13
N HIS A 190 16.16 -24.34 26.24
CA HIS A 190 15.48 -23.24 26.88
C HIS A 190 16.49 -22.30 27.58
N ARG A 191 16.55 -21.03 27.18
CA ARG A 191 17.24 -19.97 27.90
C ARG A 191 16.27 -19.28 28.86
N PRO A 192 16.57 -19.13 30.15
CA PRO A 192 15.74 -18.36 31.07
C PRO A 192 15.96 -16.86 30.91
N LYS A 193 14.87 -16.09 30.96
CA LYS A 193 14.88 -14.62 31.08
C LYS A 193 15.23 -14.21 32.50
N THR A 194 16.32 -13.47 32.66
CA THR A 194 16.65 -12.75 33.89
C THR A 194 15.99 -11.36 33.84
N ARG A 195 15.18 -11.04 34.86
CA ARG A 195 14.70 -9.70 35.19
C ARG A 195 15.81 -8.97 35.95
N ILE A 196 16.06 -7.73 35.55
CA ILE A 196 16.44 -6.61 36.45
C ILE A 196 15.64 -5.40 35.96
#